data_5f9692559399ae66a9d31b8ee4aa5052
#
_entry.id   5f9692559399ae66a9d31b8ee4aa5052
#
_cell.length_a   1.000
_cell.length_b   1.000
_cell.length_c   1.000
_cell.angle_alpha   90.00
_cell.angle_beta   90.00
_cell.angle_gamma   90.00
#
_symmetry.space_group_name_H-M   'P 1'
#
loop_
_entity.id
_entity.type
_entity.pdbx_description
1 polymer ?
#
loop_
_entity_poly.entity_id
_entity_poly.type
_entity_poly.pdbx_seq_one_letter_code
_entity_poly.pdbx_strand_id
1 'polypeptide(L)'
;MKKSLFLAALLMSLMFILAACGGGEASEEESADDAATEESADDTVEEESTVEEGSEDESASSEGSGPAVTGEVNEDDEQIVGEGSSTVFPILNVLVEDFNAEHGIPVELGGNGTGSGFSALIDGSAQFANASRPISEEEDQQLADEDVEYTEILIATDGLTVAVNQENDFVDYLTFEELQTIYGGEASSWSDVRDDFPDEPISIYGPDQSHGTHDFFNEEVMDEEGVQGELIQDTNQVVSSVVGDPNAIGFFGYAFYVENEGTLNAVPIQGPDSDEAVEPTFENVMSFDYPLARPLYSYVATEALESNETLHTFWEYVIVNSPEAAEAVGYVPLEEDAIQEEYDKLPNS
;
A
#
# COMPACT_ATOMS: atom_id res chain seq x y z
N MET A 1 32.30 -10.69 45.62
CA MET A 1 31.74 -11.01 46.95
C MET A 1 30.30 -10.52 46.97
N LYS A 2 29.42 -11.42 47.37
CA LYS A 2 27.98 -11.32 47.68
C LYS A 2 27.07 -11.06 46.44
N LYS A 3 26.49 -12.08 45.71
CA LYS A 3 25.49 -13.08 46.13
C LYS A 3 24.30 -12.41 46.84
N SER A 4 23.10 -12.41 46.35
CA SER A 4 22.21 -13.52 46.24
C SER A 4 20.77 -13.04 46.47
N LEU A 5 19.86 -13.63 45.77
CA LEU A 5 18.48 -13.96 46.15
C LEU A 5 17.43 -12.83 46.30
N PHE A 6 16.45 -12.87 45.47
CA PHE A 6 15.06 -13.17 45.89
C PHE A 6 14.29 -13.80 44.72
N LEU A 7 14.12 -15.11 44.85
CA LEU A 7 13.19 -15.95 44.12
C LEU A 7 11.99 -16.15 45.05
N ALA A 8 10.83 -16.26 44.44
CA ALA A 8 9.66 -16.98 44.94
C ALA A 8 8.50 -16.21 45.53
N ALA A 9 7.39 -16.73 45.10
CA ALA A 9 6.02 -16.71 45.61
C ALA A 9 5.13 -15.62 44.98
N LEU A 10 4.06 -15.91 44.26
CA LEU A 10 2.97 -16.80 44.68
C LEU A 10 2.08 -17.18 43.48
N LEU A 11 1.99 -18.46 43.21
CA LEU A 11 0.86 -19.12 42.60
C LEU A 11 -0.29 -19.16 43.64
N MET A 12 -1.51 -19.13 43.16
CA MET A 12 -2.76 -19.50 43.78
C MET A 12 -3.78 -18.39 43.92
N SER A 13 -4.77 -18.36 43.07
CA SER A 13 -6.14 -18.68 43.51
C SER A 13 -7.03 -19.02 42.31
N LEU A 14 -7.30 -20.31 42.22
CA LEU A 14 -8.30 -20.94 41.37
C LEU A 14 -9.52 -21.19 42.28
N MET A 15 -10.74 -21.11 41.66
CA MET A 15 -11.95 -21.81 42.04
C MET A 15 -13.08 -21.09 42.79
N PHE A 16 -14.22 -21.43 42.22
CA PHE A 16 -15.59 -21.54 42.72
C PHE A 16 -16.43 -20.24 42.65
N ILE A 17 -17.64 -20.23 42.08
CA ILE A 17 -18.79 -21.12 42.34
C ILE A 17 -19.77 -21.05 41.18
N LEU A 18 -20.27 -22.22 40.77
CA LEU A 18 -21.55 -22.50 40.09
C LEU A 18 -22.74 -22.46 41.08
N ALA A 19 -23.93 -22.30 40.50
CA ALA A 19 -25.25 -22.61 41.04
C ALA A 19 -26.00 -21.41 41.64
N ALA A 20 -27.27 -21.19 41.39
CA ALA A 20 -28.44 -21.96 41.12
C ALA A 20 -29.52 -21.02 40.56
N CYS A 21 -30.30 -21.39 39.53
CA CYS A 21 -31.56 -22.09 39.57
C CYS A 21 -32.74 -21.43 40.31
N GLY A 22 -33.84 -21.24 39.57
CA GLY A 22 -35.22 -21.00 40.01
C GLY A 22 -35.83 -19.73 39.43
N GLY A 23 -36.84 -19.67 38.64
CA GLY A 23 -38.02 -20.50 38.47
C GLY A 23 -39.26 -19.62 38.47
N GLY A 24 -40.22 -19.87 37.57
CA GLY A 24 -41.60 -19.35 37.65
C GLY A 24 -41.96 -18.45 36.45
N GLU A 25 -42.59 -19.03 35.47
CA GLU A 25 -44.02 -19.22 35.11
C GLU A 25 -44.66 -17.95 34.54
N ALA A 26 -44.98 -17.97 33.27
CA ALA A 26 -46.10 -18.48 32.50
C ALA A 26 -47.25 -17.49 32.37
N SER A 27 -47.62 -17.19 31.16
CA SER A 27 -48.96 -17.09 30.54
C SER A 27 -48.75 -16.62 29.10
N GLU A 28 -48.93 -17.45 28.05
CA GLU A 28 -50.15 -17.90 27.37
C GLU A 28 -51.12 -16.73 27.11
N GLU A 29 -51.34 -16.49 25.86
CA GLU A 29 -52.47 -16.84 24.97
C GLU A 29 -52.25 -16.21 23.59
N GLU A 30 -52.17 -17.01 22.52
CA GLU A 30 -53.22 -17.48 21.59
C GLU A 30 -53.93 -16.31 20.89
N SER A 31 -54.03 -16.30 19.60
CA SER A 31 -54.67 -17.14 18.60
C SER A 31 -54.43 -16.55 17.19
N ALA A 32 -54.08 -17.39 16.23
CA ALA A 32 -54.93 -18.06 15.26
C ALA A 32 -55.63 -17.07 14.30
N ASP A 33 -55.43 -17.23 13.08
CA ASP A 33 -55.94 -18.07 12.01
C ASP A 33 -56.19 -17.15 10.80
N ASP A 34 -55.93 -17.43 9.64
CA ASP A 34 -56.73 -18.18 8.67
C ASP A 34 -56.02 -18.16 7.28
N ALA A 35 -55.86 -19.27 6.79
CA ALA A 35 -55.86 -19.97 5.57
C ALA A 35 -56.61 -19.36 4.37
N ALA A 36 -56.13 -19.71 3.23
CA ALA A 36 -56.74 -20.33 2.06
C ALA A 36 -56.17 -19.77 0.76
N THR A 37 -55.42 -20.65 0.05
CA THR A 37 -55.88 -21.54 -1.03
C THR A 37 -56.34 -20.86 -2.31
N GLU A 38 -55.71 -21.25 -3.32
CA GLU A 38 -55.92 -22.01 -4.58
C GLU A 38 -55.71 -21.11 -5.80
N GLU A 39 -55.27 -21.49 -6.87
CA GLU A 39 -54.91 -22.64 -7.69
C GLU A 39 -54.69 -22.15 -9.12
N SER A 40 -53.66 -22.74 -9.78
CA SER A 40 -53.76 -23.36 -11.09
C SER A 40 -53.95 -22.49 -12.36
N ALA A 41 -53.03 -22.60 -13.30
CA ALA A 41 -53.11 -23.24 -14.62
C ALA A 41 -51.90 -22.79 -15.45
N ASP A 42 -50.96 -23.65 -15.71
CA ASP A 42 -50.78 -24.47 -16.93
C ASP A 42 -51.14 -23.77 -18.25
N ASP A 43 -50.12 -23.44 -19.04
CA ASP A 43 -50.20 -23.59 -20.49
C ASP A 43 -48.81 -23.77 -21.10
N THR A 44 -48.59 -24.98 -21.55
CA THR A 44 -47.47 -25.44 -22.38
C THR A 44 -47.68 -24.97 -23.81
N VAL A 45 -46.64 -24.33 -24.38
CA VAL A 45 -46.41 -24.36 -25.83
C VAL A 45 -44.95 -24.65 -26.10
N GLU A 46 -44.69 -25.88 -26.57
CA GLU A 46 -43.49 -26.24 -27.29
C GLU A 46 -43.44 -25.51 -28.67
N GLU A 47 -42.34 -24.85 -28.97
CA GLU A 47 -41.90 -24.71 -30.35
C GLU A 47 -40.39 -24.90 -30.42
N GLU A 48 -40.06 -25.96 -31.09
CA GLU A 48 -38.76 -26.39 -31.60
C GLU A 48 -38.30 -25.47 -32.75
N SER A 49 -37.12 -24.87 -32.65
CA SER A 49 -36.34 -24.59 -33.87
C SER A 49 -34.86 -24.34 -33.61
N THR A 50 -34.10 -25.28 -34.10
CA THR A 50 -32.85 -25.18 -34.87
C THR A 50 -31.65 -24.42 -34.29
N VAL A 51 -30.64 -25.21 -34.00
CA VAL A 51 -29.22 -24.96 -33.93
C VAL A 51 -28.74 -24.13 -35.14
N GLU A 52 -28.16 -22.97 -34.90
CA GLU A 52 -27.10 -22.42 -35.75
C GLU A 52 -25.86 -22.17 -34.89
N GLU A 53 -24.81 -22.91 -35.20
CA GLU A 53 -23.44 -22.65 -34.85
C GLU A 53 -22.99 -21.32 -35.47
N GLY A 54 -22.22 -20.55 -34.70
CA GLY A 54 -21.33 -19.56 -35.29
C GLY A 54 -21.49 -18.15 -34.74
N SER A 55 -20.81 -17.83 -33.67
CA SER A 55 -20.06 -16.57 -33.61
C SER A 55 -18.91 -16.78 -32.65
N GLU A 56 -17.74 -16.83 -33.23
CA GLU A 56 -16.48 -16.59 -32.58
C GLU A 56 -16.57 -15.24 -31.89
N ASP A 57 -16.52 -15.26 -30.58
CA ASP A 57 -16.32 -14.06 -29.78
C ASP A 57 -14.84 -13.71 -29.96
N GLU A 58 -14.54 -12.88 -30.96
CA GLU A 58 -13.28 -12.19 -31.04
C GLU A 58 -13.24 -11.21 -29.85
N SER A 59 -12.69 -11.70 -28.73
CA SER A 59 -12.08 -10.85 -27.74
C SER A 59 -10.98 -10.07 -28.49
N ALA A 60 -11.27 -8.84 -28.84
CA ALA A 60 -10.28 -7.90 -29.33
C ALA A 60 -9.33 -7.61 -28.15
N SER A 61 -8.27 -8.41 -28.05
CA SER A 61 -7.05 -8.01 -27.37
C SER A 61 -6.55 -6.76 -28.10
N SER A 62 -6.59 -5.62 -27.45
CA SER A 62 -5.77 -4.49 -27.84
C SER A 62 -4.33 -5.00 -27.82
N GLU A 63 -3.72 -5.15 -28.99
CA GLU A 63 -2.29 -5.35 -29.11
C GLU A 63 -1.60 -4.06 -28.58
N GLY A 64 -1.37 -3.98 -27.26
CA GLY A 64 -0.43 -3.06 -26.66
C GLY A 64 0.96 -3.44 -27.15
N SER A 65 1.74 -2.49 -27.64
CA SER A 65 3.10 -2.70 -28.13
C SER A 65 4.13 -2.83 -27.01
N GLY A 66 3.70 -3.02 -25.76
CA GLY A 66 4.54 -3.12 -24.57
C GLY A 66 5.25 -4.48 -24.41
N PRO A 67 6.16 -4.60 -23.43
CA PRO A 67 6.84 -5.83 -23.12
C PRO A 67 5.85 -6.92 -22.68
N ALA A 68 6.23 -8.18 -22.86
CA ALA A 68 5.42 -9.34 -22.51
C ALA A 68 6.23 -10.35 -21.72
N VAL A 69 5.58 -11.09 -20.84
CA VAL A 69 6.19 -12.23 -20.14
C VAL A 69 6.49 -13.31 -21.16
N THR A 70 7.75 -13.65 -21.31
CA THR A 70 8.23 -14.59 -22.35
C THR A 70 8.94 -15.81 -21.76
N GLY A 71 9.36 -15.74 -20.50
CA GLY A 71 10.07 -16.81 -19.82
C GLY A 71 9.18 -18.01 -19.48
N GLU A 72 9.81 -19.11 -19.14
CA GLU A 72 9.17 -20.32 -18.62
C GLU A 72 9.49 -20.48 -17.14
N VAL A 73 8.61 -21.11 -16.38
CA VAL A 73 8.84 -21.44 -14.97
C VAL A 73 9.29 -22.89 -14.82
N ASN A 74 10.23 -23.13 -13.92
CA ASN A 74 10.76 -24.44 -13.63
C ASN A 74 10.63 -24.75 -12.12
N GLU A 75 9.80 -25.71 -11.76
CA GLU A 75 9.53 -26.09 -10.37
C GLU A 75 10.78 -26.66 -9.65
N ASP A 76 11.84 -27.01 -10.38
CA ASP A 76 13.10 -27.49 -9.84
C ASP A 76 14.11 -26.35 -9.52
N ASP A 77 13.78 -25.09 -9.87
CA ASP A 77 14.61 -23.93 -9.55
C ASP A 77 14.61 -23.60 -8.04
N GLU A 78 15.56 -22.79 -7.63
CA GLU A 78 15.64 -22.34 -6.24
C GLU A 78 14.42 -21.51 -5.88
N GLN A 79 14.00 -21.59 -4.62
CA GLN A 79 12.91 -20.79 -4.08
C GLN A 79 13.22 -19.30 -4.23
N ILE A 80 12.25 -18.55 -4.70
CA ILE A 80 12.35 -17.09 -4.83
C ILE A 80 12.09 -16.46 -3.47
N VAL A 81 13.03 -15.66 -2.99
CA VAL A 81 12.96 -14.95 -1.70
C VAL A 81 13.27 -13.48 -1.91
N GLY A 82 12.38 -12.61 -1.46
CA GLY A 82 12.56 -11.16 -1.41
C GLY A 82 12.34 -10.61 -0.01
N GLU A 83 13.07 -9.57 0.33
CA GLU A 83 12.94 -8.87 1.62
C GLU A 83 13.01 -7.36 1.39
N GLY A 84 12.47 -6.54 2.30
CA GLY A 84 12.73 -5.11 2.25
C GLY A 84 11.58 -4.21 2.68
N SER A 85 11.38 -3.15 1.92
CA SER A 85 10.46 -2.06 2.23
C SER A 85 9.03 -2.51 2.48
N SER A 86 8.46 -2.10 3.62
CA SER A 86 7.04 -2.23 3.95
C SER A 86 6.14 -1.47 2.96
N THR A 87 6.66 -0.41 2.33
CA THR A 87 5.94 0.39 1.32
C THR A 87 5.85 -0.34 -0.03
N VAL A 88 6.91 -1.03 -0.46
CA VAL A 88 6.92 -1.83 -1.71
C VAL A 88 6.13 -3.13 -1.53
N PHE A 89 6.11 -3.67 -0.31
CA PHE A 89 5.49 -4.95 0.01
C PHE A 89 4.05 -5.10 -0.50
N PRO A 90 3.12 -4.14 -0.35
CA PRO A 90 1.74 -4.28 -0.84
C PRO A 90 1.65 -4.51 -2.36
N ILE A 91 2.46 -3.80 -3.16
CA ILE A 91 2.49 -3.99 -4.63
C ILE A 91 2.95 -5.40 -4.97
N LEU A 92 4.11 -5.79 -4.44
CA LEU A 92 4.68 -7.10 -4.75
C LEU A 92 3.85 -8.24 -4.18
N ASN A 93 3.15 -8.04 -3.05
CA ASN A 93 2.28 -9.08 -2.50
C ASN A 93 1.12 -9.43 -3.44
N VAL A 94 0.50 -8.43 -4.08
CA VAL A 94 -0.53 -8.65 -5.12
C VAL A 94 0.07 -9.47 -6.26
N LEU A 95 1.22 -9.05 -6.79
CA LEU A 95 1.88 -9.70 -7.92
C LEU A 95 2.36 -11.13 -7.59
N VAL A 96 2.83 -11.36 -6.37
CA VAL A 96 3.23 -12.69 -5.88
C VAL A 96 2.02 -13.62 -5.76
N GLU A 97 0.89 -13.14 -5.25
CA GLU A 97 -0.34 -13.93 -5.17
C GLU A 97 -0.84 -14.33 -6.55
N ASP A 98 -0.85 -13.39 -7.51
CA ASP A 98 -1.28 -13.63 -8.88
C ASP A 98 -0.31 -14.54 -9.64
N PHE A 99 1.00 -14.31 -9.54
CA PHE A 99 2.02 -15.18 -10.13
C PHE A 99 1.94 -16.61 -9.60
N ASN A 100 1.77 -16.77 -8.28
CA ASN A 100 1.57 -18.10 -7.68
C ASN A 100 0.26 -18.76 -8.16
N ALA A 101 -0.82 -17.99 -8.32
CA ALA A 101 -2.09 -18.53 -8.83
C ALA A 101 -1.98 -19.00 -10.30
N GLU A 102 -1.20 -18.29 -11.12
CA GLU A 102 -1.02 -18.61 -12.55
C GLU A 102 0.00 -19.75 -12.77
N HIS A 103 1.15 -19.69 -12.06
CA HIS A 103 2.29 -20.57 -12.33
C HIS A 103 2.50 -21.65 -11.26
N GLY A 104 1.85 -21.54 -10.09
CA GLY A 104 2.01 -22.50 -8.98
C GLY A 104 3.35 -22.38 -8.24
N ILE A 105 4.10 -21.30 -8.44
CA ILE A 105 5.43 -21.06 -7.86
C ILE A 105 5.28 -20.14 -6.64
N PRO A 106 5.60 -20.59 -5.43
CA PRO A 106 5.58 -19.75 -4.26
C PRO A 106 6.80 -18.82 -4.22
N VAL A 107 6.55 -17.54 -3.97
CA VAL A 107 7.57 -16.53 -3.68
C VAL A 107 7.45 -16.15 -2.20
N GLU A 108 8.55 -16.20 -1.46
CA GLU A 108 8.61 -15.71 -0.09
C GLU A 108 8.96 -14.24 -0.09
N LEU A 109 8.10 -13.42 0.53
CA LEU A 109 8.25 -11.97 0.54
C LEU A 109 8.18 -11.44 1.96
N GLY A 110 9.22 -10.69 2.40
CA GLY A 110 9.25 -9.97 3.66
C GLY A 110 9.15 -8.46 3.47
N GLY A 111 8.54 -7.77 4.47
CA GLY A 111 8.35 -6.32 4.46
C GLY A 111 8.87 -5.66 5.75
N ASN A 112 10.13 -5.96 6.14
CA ASN A 112 10.71 -5.53 7.42
C ASN A 112 11.54 -4.22 7.32
N GLY A 113 11.42 -3.50 6.22
CA GLY A 113 12.08 -2.23 5.95
C GLY A 113 13.24 -2.34 4.93
N THR A 114 13.54 -1.24 4.25
CA THR A 114 14.57 -1.15 3.19
C THR A 114 15.93 -1.68 3.64
N GLY A 115 16.39 -1.33 4.84
CA GLY A 115 17.68 -1.77 5.37
C GLY A 115 17.74 -3.28 5.61
N SER A 116 16.63 -3.93 5.99
CA SER A 116 16.58 -5.41 6.12
C SER A 116 16.68 -6.08 4.76
N GLY A 117 16.08 -5.49 3.72
CA GLY A 117 16.20 -5.95 2.35
C GLY A 117 17.64 -5.98 1.86
N PHE A 118 18.35 -4.86 1.98
CA PHE A 118 19.77 -4.80 1.60
C PHE A 118 20.63 -5.76 2.44
N SER A 119 20.36 -5.88 3.74
CA SER A 119 21.07 -6.84 4.58
C SER A 119 20.89 -8.28 4.09
N ALA A 120 19.66 -8.67 3.71
CA ALA A 120 19.34 -9.99 3.20
C ALA A 120 19.94 -10.24 1.79
N LEU A 121 20.01 -9.22 0.94
CA LEU A 121 20.65 -9.30 -0.37
C LEU A 121 22.18 -9.45 -0.22
N ILE A 122 22.82 -8.69 0.70
CA ILE A 122 24.26 -8.74 0.98
C ILE A 122 24.67 -10.10 1.53
N ASP A 123 23.90 -10.67 2.46
CA ASP A 123 24.22 -11.98 3.07
C ASP A 123 23.75 -13.18 2.24
N GLY A 124 23.06 -12.94 1.12
CA GLY A 124 22.57 -13.95 0.16
C GLY A 124 21.37 -14.76 0.66
N SER A 125 20.66 -14.28 1.70
CA SER A 125 19.42 -14.92 2.18
C SER A 125 18.18 -14.54 1.36
N ALA A 126 18.27 -13.47 0.54
CA ALA A 126 17.28 -13.09 -0.46
C ALA A 126 17.94 -12.83 -1.81
N GLN A 127 17.23 -13.09 -2.91
CA GLN A 127 17.68 -12.77 -4.25
C GLN A 127 17.36 -11.34 -4.66
N PHE A 128 16.46 -10.66 -3.97
CA PHE A 128 16.16 -9.25 -4.21
C PHE A 128 15.81 -8.49 -2.94
N ALA A 129 16.16 -7.21 -2.96
CA ALA A 129 15.87 -6.25 -1.90
C ALA A 129 14.87 -5.20 -2.40
N ASN A 130 13.78 -4.98 -1.66
CA ASN A 130 12.81 -3.94 -1.94
C ASN A 130 13.15 -2.67 -1.17
N ALA A 131 13.10 -1.53 -1.84
CA ALA A 131 13.53 -0.26 -1.27
C ALA A 131 12.57 0.88 -1.61
N SER A 132 12.25 1.73 -0.65
CA SER A 132 11.46 2.97 -0.81
C SER A 132 12.34 4.21 -0.88
N ARG A 133 13.60 4.03 -1.21
CA ARG A 133 14.60 5.05 -1.50
C ARG A 133 15.69 4.46 -2.40
N PRO A 134 16.51 5.30 -3.06
CA PRO A 134 17.73 4.82 -3.71
C PRO A 134 18.66 4.09 -2.72
N ILE A 135 19.46 3.17 -3.24
CA ILE A 135 20.53 2.52 -2.47
C ILE A 135 21.51 3.55 -1.91
N SER A 136 21.93 3.39 -0.66
CA SER A 136 22.94 4.27 -0.06
C SER A 136 24.35 3.89 -0.50
N GLU A 137 25.30 4.86 -0.42
CA GLU A 137 26.71 4.61 -0.72
C GLU A 137 27.30 3.48 0.13
N GLU A 138 26.83 3.31 1.37
CA GLU A 138 27.29 2.27 2.29
C GLU A 138 26.79 0.88 1.86
N GLU A 139 25.52 0.76 1.50
CA GLU A 139 24.91 -0.49 1.02
C GLU A 139 25.53 -0.92 -0.32
N ASP A 140 25.69 0.01 -1.26
CA ASP A 140 26.35 -0.24 -2.55
C ASP A 140 27.78 -0.74 -2.37
N GLN A 141 28.54 -0.13 -1.46
CA GLN A 141 29.91 -0.60 -1.14
C GLN A 141 29.90 -1.98 -0.48
N GLN A 142 28.93 -2.28 0.38
CA GLN A 142 28.84 -3.60 1.03
C GLN A 142 28.50 -4.70 0.02
N LEU A 143 27.59 -4.45 -0.94
CA LEU A 143 27.30 -5.37 -2.05
C LEU A 143 28.55 -5.60 -2.91
N ALA A 144 29.27 -4.52 -3.24
CA ALA A 144 30.51 -4.63 -4.01
C ALA A 144 31.62 -5.41 -3.27
N ASP A 145 31.74 -5.28 -1.94
CA ASP A 145 32.72 -6.01 -1.11
C ASP A 145 32.41 -7.52 -1.04
N GLU A 146 31.14 -7.91 -1.21
CA GLU A 146 30.69 -9.33 -1.26
C GLU A 146 30.57 -9.82 -2.72
N ASP A 147 31.06 -9.05 -3.72
CA ASP A 147 30.97 -9.38 -5.16
C ASP A 147 29.53 -9.60 -5.66
N VAL A 148 28.51 -8.92 -5.06
CA VAL A 148 27.12 -8.97 -5.48
C VAL A 148 26.83 -7.82 -6.47
N GLU A 149 26.62 -8.19 -7.74
CA GLU A 149 26.08 -7.25 -8.75
C GLU A 149 24.55 -7.30 -8.73
N TYR A 150 23.91 -6.15 -8.94
CA TYR A 150 22.45 -6.06 -8.93
C TYR A 150 21.89 -5.32 -10.14
N THR A 151 20.64 -5.63 -10.47
CA THR A 151 19.81 -4.89 -11.42
C THR A 151 18.80 -4.07 -10.62
N GLU A 152 18.84 -2.73 -10.76
CA GLU A 152 17.88 -1.81 -10.15
C GLU A 152 16.65 -1.70 -11.04
N ILE A 153 15.49 -1.99 -10.49
CA ILE A 153 14.19 -1.96 -11.18
C ILE A 153 13.27 -0.99 -10.45
N LEU A 154 12.79 0.04 -11.13
CA LEU A 154 11.76 0.93 -10.64
C LEU A 154 10.39 0.25 -10.75
N ILE A 155 9.64 0.17 -9.66
CA ILE A 155 8.34 -0.52 -9.60
C ILE A 155 7.18 0.45 -9.72
N ALA A 156 7.26 1.57 -9.00
CA ALA A 156 6.22 2.60 -8.94
C ALA A 156 6.79 3.88 -8.32
N THR A 157 5.99 4.92 -8.28
CA THR A 157 6.26 6.13 -7.51
C THR A 157 5.27 6.25 -6.35
N ASP A 158 5.77 6.41 -5.13
CA ASP A 158 4.96 6.78 -3.99
C ASP A 158 4.89 8.31 -3.93
N GLY A 159 3.69 8.85 -4.14
CA GLY A 159 3.39 10.25 -3.96
C GLY A 159 2.41 10.40 -2.82
N LEU A 160 2.81 11.08 -1.75
CA LEU A 160 1.94 11.38 -0.62
C LEU A 160 1.37 12.78 -0.78
N THR A 161 0.05 12.93 -0.73
CA THR A 161 -0.62 14.23 -0.80
C THR A 161 -1.14 14.62 0.57
N VAL A 162 -0.76 15.82 1.01
CA VAL A 162 -1.45 16.52 2.12
C VAL A 162 -2.60 17.32 1.52
N ALA A 163 -3.80 17.16 2.06
CA ALA A 163 -4.98 17.84 1.57
C ALA A 163 -5.81 18.41 2.71
N VAL A 164 -6.48 19.50 2.42
CA VAL A 164 -7.48 20.14 3.28
C VAL A 164 -8.86 20.10 2.63
N ASN A 165 -9.91 20.34 3.42
CA ASN A 165 -11.26 20.48 2.90
C ASN A 165 -11.35 21.58 1.84
N GLN A 166 -12.21 21.41 0.84
CA GLN A 166 -12.39 22.39 -0.24
C GLN A 166 -12.83 23.79 0.26
N GLU A 167 -13.50 23.88 1.42
CA GLU A 167 -13.90 25.16 2.02
C GLU A 167 -12.74 25.87 2.75
N ASN A 168 -11.61 25.19 2.97
CA ASN A 168 -10.39 25.79 3.51
C ASN A 168 -9.68 26.57 2.40
N ASP A 169 -9.77 27.90 2.46
CA ASP A 169 -9.21 28.83 1.47
C ASP A 169 -8.02 29.65 2.00
N PHE A 170 -7.56 29.36 3.21
CA PHE A 170 -6.50 30.10 3.88
C PHE A 170 -5.15 29.37 3.92
N VAL A 171 -5.13 28.04 3.78
CA VAL A 171 -3.87 27.26 3.70
C VAL A 171 -3.38 27.30 2.26
N ASP A 172 -2.41 28.16 1.99
CA ASP A 172 -1.78 28.34 0.67
C ASP A 172 -0.59 27.40 0.43
N TYR A 173 0.13 27.01 1.48
CA TYR A 173 1.17 25.98 1.52
C TYR A 173 1.47 25.63 2.98
N LEU A 174 2.20 24.53 3.22
CA LEU A 174 2.77 24.18 4.52
C LEU A 174 4.25 23.79 4.39
N THR A 175 5.02 24.08 5.43
CA THR A 175 6.40 23.60 5.59
C THR A 175 6.43 22.29 6.37
N PHE A 176 7.55 21.57 6.32
CA PHE A 176 7.75 20.39 7.16
C PHE A 176 7.63 20.71 8.65
N GLU A 177 8.17 21.85 9.12
CA GLU A 177 8.04 22.28 10.53
C GLU A 177 6.57 22.50 10.93
N GLU A 178 5.76 23.05 10.03
CA GLU A 178 4.32 23.24 10.28
C GLU A 178 3.56 21.92 10.27
N LEU A 179 3.89 20.99 9.37
CA LEU A 179 3.35 19.64 9.39
C LEU A 179 3.72 18.91 10.70
N GLN A 180 4.98 19.01 11.15
CA GLN A 180 5.41 18.47 12.45
C GLN A 180 4.60 19.06 13.60
N THR A 181 4.37 20.38 13.60
CA THR A 181 3.56 21.06 14.61
C THR A 181 2.11 20.55 14.62
N ILE A 182 1.51 20.36 13.44
CA ILE A 182 0.14 19.85 13.30
C ILE A 182 0.06 18.38 13.74
N TYR A 183 0.82 17.51 13.05
CA TYR A 183 0.73 16.06 13.25
C TYR A 183 1.46 15.56 14.51
N GLY A 184 2.31 16.38 15.11
CA GLY A 184 2.87 16.15 16.44
C GLY A 184 1.90 16.50 17.59
N GLY A 185 0.76 17.14 17.25
CA GLY A 185 -0.28 17.53 18.22
C GLY A 185 0.08 18.75 19.05
N GLU A 186 1.02 19.57 18.61
CA GLU A 186 1.39 20.84 19.26
C GLU A 186 0.41 21.96 18.92
N ALA A 187 -0.19 21.95 17.72
CA ALA A 187 -1.26 22.83 17.31
C ALA A 187 -2.65 22.23 17.61
N SER A 188 -3.52 23.01 18.20
CA SER A 188 -4.93 22.67 18.44
C SER A 188 -5.89 23.49 17.57
N SER A 189 -5.43 24.62 17.06
CA SER A 189 -6.13 25.50 16.13
C SER A 189 -5.21 25.91 14.98
N TRP A 190 -5.79 26.32 13.85
CA TRP A 190 -5.03 26.81 12.74
C TRP A 190 -4.18 28.05 13.06
N SER A 191 -4.64 28.90 13.99
CA SER A 191 -3.86 30.06 14.47
C SER A 191 -2.64 29.67 15.31
N ASP A 192 -2.54 28.42 15.80
CA ASP A 192 -1.33 27.91 16.44
C ASP A 192 -0.23 27.60 15.42
N VAL A 193 -0.59 27.37 14.14
CA VAL A 193 0.35 27.11 13.04
C VAL A 193 0.90 28.42 12.47
N ARG A 194 0.00 29.36 12.15
CA ARG A 194 0.35 30.72 11.69
C ARG A 194 -0.59 31.75 12.31
N ASP A 195 -0.05 32.90 12.75
CA ASP A 195 -0.80 34.00 13.37
C ASP A 195 -1.93 34.59 12.49
N ASP A 196 -1.83 34.45 11.17
CA ASP A 196 -2.80 34.95 10.19
C ASP A 196 -3.86 33.92 9.79
N PHE A 197 -3.72 32.67 10.23
CA PHE A 197 -4.76 31.66 10.06
C PHE A 197 -5.90 31.85 11.07
N PRO A 198 -7.11 31.36 10.78
CA PRO A 198 -8.26 31.51 11.68
C PRO A 198 -8.09 30.74 12.99
N ASP A 199 -8.69 31.27 14.07
CA ASP A 199 -8.75 30.59 15.38
C ASP A 199 -9.87 29.53 15.38
N GLU A 200 -9.70 28.51 14.50
CA GLU A 200 -10.60 27.36 14.33
C GLU A 200 -9.84 26.07 14.68
N PRO A 201 -10.50 25.06 15.26
CA PRO A 201 -9.82 23.82 15.62
C PRO A 201 -9.33 23.07 14.38
N ILE A 202 -8.27 22.30 14.50
CA ILE A 202 -7.76 21.40 13.45
C ILE A 202 -8.29 19.99 13.71
N SER A 203 -8.92 19.39 12.69
CA SER A 203 -9.26 17.98 12.67
C SER A 203 -8.24 17.24 11.80
N ILE A 204 -7.46 16.34 12.42
CA ILE A 204 -6.31 15.67 11.78
C ILE A 204 -6.68 14.24 11.43
N TYR A 205 -6.51 13.86 10.15
CA TYR A 205 -6.77 12.53 9.64
C TYR A 205 -5.57 11.97 8.90
N GLY A 206 -5.42 10.65 8.90
CA GLY A 206 -4.37 9.96 8.15
C GLY A 206 -4.57 8.45 8.14
N PRO A 207 -3.85 7.72 7.29
CA PRO A 207 -3.81 6.26 7.33
C PRO A 207 -3.15 5.77 8.63
N ASP A 208 -3.54 4.59 9.08
CA ASP A 208 -2.93 3.97 10.25
C ASP A 208 -1.56 3.32 9.93
N GLN A 209 -0.91 2.81 10.96
CA GLN A 209 0.43 2.21 10.88
C GLN A 209 0.52 0.93 10.02
N SER A 210 -0.57 0.44 9.46
CA SER A 210 -0.55 -0.67 8.51
C SER A 210 -0.27 -0.24 7.07
N HIS A 211 -0.17 1.08 6.81
CA HIS A 211 0.04 1.67 5.49
C HIS A 211 1.45 2.21 5.30
N GLY A 212 2.09 1.87 4.18
CA GLY A 212 3.37 2.43 3.78
C GLY A 212 3.36 3.97 3.66
N THR A 213 2.20 4.57 3.34
CA THR A 213 2.02 6.04 3.33
C THR A 213 2.16 6.65 4.73
N HIS A 214 1.67 5.96 5.78
CA HIS A 214 1.89 6.38 7.18
C HIS A 214 3.37 6.31 7.53
N ASP A 215 4.04 5.21 7.19
CA ASP A 215 5.46 5.02 7.48
C ASP A 215 6.29 6.11 6.78
N PHE A 216 5.99 6.38 5.50
CA PHE A 216 6.65 7.44 4.74
C PHE A 216 6.51 8.81 5.40
N PHE A 217 5.27 9.20 5.77
CA PHE A 217 5.04 10.48 6.44
C PHE A 217 5.77 10.56 7.78
N ASN A 218 5.75 9.48 8.55
CA ASN A 218 6.43 9.42 9.83
C ASN A 218 7.96 9.48 9.71
N GLU A 219 8.54 8.82 8.70
CA GLU A 219 9.98 8.85 8.43
C GLU A 219 10.44 10.23 7.92
N GLU A 220 9.82 10.74 6.86
CA GLU A 220 10.30 11.91 6.13
C GLU A 220 9.87 13.24 6.76
N VAL A 221 8.68 13.30 7.36
CA VAL A 221 8.14 14.54 7.92
C VAL A 221 8.29 14.59 9.44
N MET A 222 8.01 13.47 10.13
CA MET A 222 7.92 13.45 11.59
C MET A 222 9.20 13.02 12.30
N ASP A 223 10.30 12.76 11.58
CA ASP A 223 11.56 12.27 12.17
C ASP A 223 11.36 11.05 13.10
N GLU A 224 10.42 10.15 12.76
CA GLU A 224 10.01 8.98 13.55
C GLU A 224 9.38 9.30 14.93
N GLU A 225 9.00 10.54 15.20
CA GLU A 225 8.37 10.94 16.50
C GLU A 225 6.91 10.50 16.63
N GLY A 226 6.30 10.01 15.56
CA GLY A 226 4.93 9.51 15.51
C GLY A 226 3.91 10.55 15.08
N VAL A 227 2.83 10.06 14.50
CA VAL A 227 1.72 10.83 13.93
C VAL A 227 0.55 10.87 14.90
N GLN A 228 0.05 12.06 15.22
CA GLN A 228 -1.16 12.27 16.01
C GLN A 228 -2.35 12.53 15.09
N GLY A 229 -3.56 12.21 15.56
CA GLY A 229 -4.81 12.41 14.83
C GLY A 229 -5.71 11.18 14.85
N GLU A 230 -6.77 11.22 14.08
CA GLU A 230 -7.61 10.05 13.80
C GLU A 230 -7.00 9.24 12.67
N LEU A 231 -6.32 8.14 13.04
CA LEU A 231 -5.63 7.25 12.11
C LEU A 231 -6.58 6.11 11.71
N ILE A 232 -6.81 5.95 10.41
CA ILE A 232 -7.88 5.12 9.85
C ILE A 232 -7.28 4.12 8.88
N GLN A 233 -7.70 2.85 8.97
CA GLN A 233 -7.20 1.80 8.10
C GLN A 233 -7.68 1.93 6.65
N ASP A 234 -8.90 2.38 6.41
CA ASP A 234 -9.46 2.57 5.07
C ASP A 234 -9.16 3.99 4.55
N THR A 235 -8.30 4.12 3.55
CA THR A 235 -7.89 5.41 2.97
C THR A 235 -9.08 6.18 2.39
N ASN A 236 -10.09 5.52 1.80
CA ASN A 236 -11.30 6.20 1.33
C ASN A 236 -12.09 6.83 2.49
N GLN A 237 -12.01 6.23 3.68
CA GLN A 237 -12.60 6.82 4.86
C GLN A 237 -11.79 8.02 5.36
N VAL A 238 -10.45 8.01 5.26
CA VAL A 238 -9.61 9.21 5.52
C VAL A 238 -10.05 10.35 4.62
N VAL A 239 -10.11 10.12 3.29
CA VAL A 239 -10.57 11.10 2.29
C VAL A 239 -11.97 11.63 2.63
N SER A 240 -12.92 10.74 2.91
CA SER A 240 -14.29 11.11 3.26
C SER A 240 -14.37 11.96 4.52
N SER A 241 -13.49 11.72 5.50
CA SER A 241 -13.41 12.51 6.74
C SER A 241 -12.91 13.92 6.46
N VAL A 242 -11.89 14.08 5.61
CA VAL A 242 -11.41 15.41 5.19
C VAL A 242 -12.46 16.18 4.40
N VAL A 243 -13.15 15.51 3.47
CA VAL A 243 -14.26 16.12 2.70
C VAL A 243 -15.42 16.56 3.60
N GLY A 244 -15.67 15.83 4.68
CA GLY A 244 -16.81 16.07 5.58
C GLY A 244 -16.61 17.15 6.65
N ASP A 245 -15.38 17.62 6.88
CA ASP A 245 -15.06 18.60 7.91
C ASP A 245 -14.30 19.82 7.35
N PRO A 246 -14.88 21.02 7.37
CA PRO A 246 -14.22 22.24 6.86
C PRO A 246 -12.87 22.57 7.52
N ASN A 247 -12.63 22.08 8.73
CA ASN A 247 -11.41 22.33 9.48
C ASN A 247 -10.39 21.18 9.40
N ALA A 248 -10.67 20.21 8.52
CA ALA A 248 -9.83 19.04 8.39
C ALA A 248 -8.57 19.27 7.56
N ILE A 249 -7.53 18.56 7.99
CA ILE A 249 -6.34 18.26 7.21
C ILE A 249 -6.12 16.74 7.22
N GLY A 250 -5.68 16.18 6.11
CA GLY A 250 -5.35 14.77 6.01
C GLY A 250 -4.18 14.53 5.07
N PHE A 251 -3.59 13.34 5.15
CA PHE A 251 -2.61 12.88 4.17
C PHE A 251 -2.95 11.46 3.70
N PHE A 252 -2.67 11.18 2.45
CA PHE A 252 -2.93 9.90 1.80
C PHE A 252 -2.18 9.81 0.46
N GLY A 253 -2.16 8.63 -0.17
CA GLY A 253 -1.51 8.44 -1.46
C GLY A 253 -2.10 9.35 -2.55
N TYR A 254 -1.24 9.80 -3.46
CA TYR A 254 -1.58 10.73 -4.54
C TYR A 254 -2.74 10.24 -5.43
N ALA A 255 -2.83 8.94 -5.69
CA ALA A 255 -3.92 8.36 -6.49
C ALA A 255 -5.29 8.67 -5.88
N PHE A 256 -5.44 8.57 -4.55
CA PHE A 256 -6.69 8.91 -3.86
C PHE A 256 -7.04 10.39 -3.96
N TYR A 257 -6.04 11.28 -4.01
CA TYR A 257 -6.29 12.70 -4.28
C TYR A 257 -6.83 12.91 -5.69
N VAL A 258 -6.20 12.31 -6.70
CA VAL A 258 -6.62 12.42 -8.11
C VAL A 258 -8.06 11.95 -8.31
N GLU A 259 -8.45 10.84 -7.71
CA GLU A 259 -9.82 10.34 -7.76
C GLU A 259 -10.86 11.28 -7.12
N ASN A 260 -10.42 12.13 -6.19
CA ASN A 260 -11.26 13.08 -5.44
C ASN A 260 -10.98 14.55 -5.79
N GLU A 261 -10.27 14.82 -6.88
CA GLU A 261 -9.96 16.15 -7.34
C GLU A 261 -11.24 17.00 -7.50
N GLY A 262 -11.22 18.22 -6.97
CA GLY A 262 -12.38 19.12 -6.95
C GLY A 262 -13.30 18.99 -5.72
N THR A 263 -13.03 18.06 -4.80
CA THR A 263 -13.68 17.97 -3.48
C THR A 263 -12.72 18.28 -2.33
N LEU A 264 -11.42 18.32 -2.62
CA LEU A 264 -10.32 18.62 -1.73
C LEU A 264 -9.41 19.68 -2.34
N ASN A 265 -8.68 20.40 -1.49
CA ASN A 265 -7.57 21.25 -1.89
C ASN A 265 -6.27 20.55 -1.50
N ALA A 266 -5.45 20.13 -2.48
CA ALA A 266 -4.10 19.70 -2.22
C ALA A 266 -3.26 20.86 -1.70
N VAL A 267 -2.45 20.62 -0.70
CA VAL A 267 -1.59 21.63 -0.09
C VAL A 267 -0.20 21.55 -0.71
N PRO A 268 0.30 22.62 -1.34
CA PRO A 268 1.69 22.70 -1.76
C PRO A 268 2.63 22.55 -0.54
N ILE A 269 3.70 21.79 -0.69
CA ILE A 269 4.64 21.52 0.41
C ILE A 269 5.98 22.16 0.14
N GLN A 270 6.49 22.88 1.14
CA GLN A 270 7.85 23.41 1.17
C GLN A 270 8.73 22.41 1.94
N GLY A 271 9.63 21.74 1.21
CA GLY A 271 10.60 20.81 1.78
C GLY A 271 11.68 21.52 2.60
N PRO A 272 12.45 20.77 3.42
CA PRO A 272 13.44 21.34 4.34
C PRO A 272 14.60 22.05 3.63
N ASP A 273 14.92 21.67 2.42
CA ASP A 273 16.04 22.20 1.64
C ASP A 273 15.62 23.21 0.55
N SER A 274 14.35 23.66 0.56
CA SER A 274 13.77 24.55 -0.45
C SER A 274 13.11 25.77 0.17
N ASP A 275 13.26 26.93 -0.50
CA ASP A 275 12.51 28.16 -0.18
C ASP A 275 11.17 28.24 -0.93
N GLU A 276 10.87 27.27 -1.82
CA GLU A 276 9.67 27.24 -2.65
C GLU A 276 8.79 26.04 -2.28
N ALA A 277 7.48 26.29 -2.17
CA ALA A 277 6.50 25.23 -2.02
C ALA A 277 6.13 24.64 -3.38
N VAL A 278 6.00 23.33 -3.46
CA VAL A 278 5.71 22.59 -4.69
C VAL A 278 4.34 21.91 -4.57
N GLU A 279 3.52 22.06 -5.61
CA GLU A 279 2.22 21.39 -5.70
C GLU A 279 2.37 19.89 -6.04
N PRO A 280 1.54 18.99 -5.49
CA PRO A 280 1.52 17.58 -5.87
C PRO A 280 0.81 17.38 -7.22
N THR A 281 1.39 17.90 -8.29
CA THR A 281 0.95 17.60 -9.65
C THR A 281 1.57 16.28 -10.13
N PHE A 282 0.94 15.62 -11.11
CA PHE A 282 1.50 14.41 -11.71
C PHE A 282 2.96 14.62 -12.16
N GLU A 283 3.24 15.75 -12.83
CA GLU A 283 4.59 16.08 -13.30
C GLU A 283 5.60 16.20 -12.14
N ASN A 284 5.22 16.92 -11.07
CA ASN A 284 6.11 17.12 -9.92
C ASN A 284 6.32 15.84 -9.08
N VAL A 285 5.31 14.98 -9.01
CA VAL A 285 5.42 13.68 -8.33
C VAL A 285 6.33 12.75 -9.13
N MET A 286 6.14 12.66 -10.46
CA MET A 286 6.97 11.79 -11.30
C MET A 286 8.40 12.27 -11.49
N SER A 287 8.65 13.59 -11.44
CA SER A 287 10.02 14.17 -11.49
C SER A 287 10.73 14.18 -10.15
N PHE A 288 10.02 13.82 -9.05
CA PHE A 288 10.50 13.94 -7.66
C PHE A 288 10.84 15.38 -7.24
N ASP A 289 10.30 16.38 -7.93
CA ASP A 289 10.37 17.78 -7.52
C ASP A 289 9.45 18.05 -6.30
N TYR A 290 8.36 17.29 -6.17
CA TYR A 290 7.49 17.34 -5.01
C TYR A 290 8.14 16.66 -3.80
N PRO A 291 8.30 17.35 -2.65
CA PRO A 291 9.08 16.84 -1.52
C PRO A 291 8.57 15.53 -0.88
N LEU A 292 7.27 15.23 -1.07
CA LEU A 292 6.64 14.01 -0.57
C LEU A 292 6.38 13.00 -1.70
N ALA A 293 7.34 12.90 -2.63
CA ALA A 293 7.38 11.87 -3.66
C ALA A 293 8.69 11.10 -3.57
N ARG A 294 8.61 9.77 -3.71
CA ARG A 294 9.77 8.89 -3.69
C ARG A 294 9.63 7.72 -4.66
N PRO A 295 10.74 7.24 -5.22
CA PRO A 295 10.75 6.03 -6.04
C PRO A 295 10.62 4.77 -5.18
N LEU A 296 9.95 3.77 -5.73
CA LEU A 296 9.86 2.43 -5.16
C LEU A 296 10.64 1.46 -6.04
N TYR A 297 11.72 0.91 -5.51
CA TYR A 297 12.65 0.06 -6.22
C TYR A 297 12.65 -1.38 -5.74
N SER A 298 13.14 -2.26 -6.62
CA SER A 298 13.70 -3.54 -6.25
C SER A 298 15.10 -3.68 -6.84
N TYR A 299 16.03 -4.16 -6.01
CA TYR A 299 17.43 -4.44 -6.36
C TYR A 299 17.58 -5.95 -6.42
N VAL A 300 17.74 -6.49 -7.62
CA VAL A 300 17.75 -7.94 -7.87
C VAL A 300 19.16 -8.39 -8.16
N ALA A 301 19.66 -9.42 -7.47
CA ALA A 301 20.96 -9.99 -7.74
C ALA A 301 21.06 -10.44 -9.20
N THR A 302 21.99 -9.85 -9.97
CA THR A 302 22.12 -10.11 -11.41
C THR A 302 22.48 -11.58 -11.68
N GLU A 303 23.36 -12.19 -10.88
CA GLU A 303 23.70 -13.63 -11.00
C GLU A 303 22.47 -14.52 -10.79
N ALA A 304 21.57 -14.13 -9.87
CA ALA A 304 20.32 -14.87 -9.65
C ALA A 304 19.36 -14.76 -10.86
N LEU A 305 19.25 -13.57 -11.48
CA LEU A 305 18.47 -13.39 -12.71
C LEU A 305 19.02 -14.23 -13.89
N GLU A 306 20.34 -14.36 -13.99
CA GLU A 306 20.99 -15.11 -15.07
C GLU A 306 20.95 -16.64 -14.86
N SER A 307 20.90 -17.10 -13.61
CA SER A 307 21.00 -18.54 -13.26
C SER A 307 19.66 -19.20 -12.91
N ASN A 308 18.64 -18.43 -12.54
CA ASN A 308 17.32 -18.91 -12.16
C ASN A 308 16.26 -18.39 -13.16
N GLU A 309 15.86 -19.26 -14.11
CA GLU A 309 14.90 -18.92 -15.16
C GLU A 309 13.53 -18.52 -14.59
N THR A 310 13.11 -19.14 -13.50
CA THR A 310 11.84 -18.82 -12.83
C THR A 310 11.89 -17.44 -12.18
N LEU A 311 13.02 -17.04 -11.56
CA LEU A 311 13.20 -15.68 -11.03
C LEU A 311 13.19 -14.63 -12.14
N HIS A 312 13.84 -14.93 -13.28
CA HIS A 312 13.81 -14.04 -14.44
C HIS A 312 12.37 -13.83 -14.94
N THR A 313 11.62 -14.93 -15.14
CA THR A 313 10.21 -14.89 -15.54
C THR A 313 9.33 -14.15 -14.53
N PHE A 314 9.59 -14.33 -13.23
CA PHE A 314 8.91 -13.56 -12.17
C PHE A 314 9.14 -12.06 -12.32
N TRP A 315 10.38 -11.62 -12.64
CA TRP A 315 10.65 -10.19 -12.84
C TRP A 315 10.10 -9.63 -14.14
N GLU A 316 10.05 -10.41 -15.23
CA GLU A 316 9.26 -10.04 -16.40
C GLU A 316 7.79 -9.79 -16.01
N TYR A 317 7.21 -10.72 -15.24
CA TYR A 317 5.83 -10.64 -14.77
C TYR A 317 5.59 -9.40 -13.89
N VAL A 318 6.49 -9.14 -12.92
CA VAL A 318 6.42 -7.99 -12.02
C VAL A 318 6.43 -6.69 -12.83
N ILE A 319 7.39 -6.50 -13.74
CA ILE A 319 7.53 -5.26 -14.51
C ILE A 319 6.29 -5.00 -15.37
N VAL A 320 5.79 -6.03 -16.06
CA VAL A 320 4.62 -5.90 -16.95
C VAL A 320 3.33 -5.58 -16.18
N ASN A 321 3.16 -6.15 -14.98
CA ASN A 321 1.91 -6.03 -14.22
C ASN A 321 2.01 -5.02 -13.04
N SER A 322 3.18 -4.41 -12.80
CA SER A 322 3.36 -3.43 -11.73
C SER A 322 2.43 -2.20 -11.84
N PRO A 323 2.05 -1.70 -13.02
CA PRO A 323 1.14 -0.55 -13.11
C PRO A 323 -0.22 -0.82 -12.48
N GLU A 324 -0.87 -1.94 -12.82
CA GLU A 324 -2.18 -2.30 -12.28
C GLU A 324 -2.09 -2.55 -10.76
N ALA A 325 -1.05 -3.25 -10.32
CA ALA A 325 -0.83 -3.52 -8.90
C ALA A 325 -0.55 -2.23 -8.10
N ALA A 326 0.22 -1.28 -8.65
CA ALA A 326 0.51 0.00 -8.02
C ALA A 326 -0.77 0.85 -7.85
N GLU A 327 -1.60 0.97 -8.89
CA GLU A 327 -2.89 1.66 -8.83
C GLU A 327 -3.81 1.02 -7.78
N ALA A 328 -3.89 -0.31 -7.74
CA ALA A 328 -4.75 -1.04 -6.80
C ALA A 328 -4.41 -0.75 -5.32
N VAL A 329 -3.16 -0.40 -5.02
CA VAL A 329 -2.71 -0.07 -3.67
C VAL A 329 -2.50 1.44 -3.44
N GLY A 330 -2.84 2.29 -4.42
CA GLY A 330 -2.86 3.75 -4.30
C GLY A 330 -1.54 4.46 -4.59
N TYR A 331 -0.60 3.80 -5.28
CA TYR A 331 0.64 4.41 -5.77
C TYR A 331 0.52 4.86 -7.24
N VAL A 332 1.48 5.65 -7.69
CA VAL A 332 1.51 6.15 -9.07
C VAL A 332 2.22 5.12 -9.95
N PRO A 333 1.52 4.58 -10.97
CA PRO A 333 2.09 3.58 -11.86
C PRO A 333 3.13 4.18 -12.80
N LEU A 334 4.00 3.33 -13.34
CA LEU A 334 4.90 3.70 -14.43
C LEU A 334 4.13 3.86 -15.74
N GLU A 335 4.57 4.81 -16.58
CA GLU A 335 4.09 4.93 -17.94
C GLU A 335 4.69 3.85 -18.86
N GLU A 336 4.03 3.58 -20.00
CA GLU A 336 4.41 2.50 -20.93
C GLU A 336 5.89 2.58 -21.37
N ASP A 337 6.41 3.78 -21.63
CA ASP A 337 7.81 3.97 -22.02
C ASP A 337 8.77 3.57 -20.89
N ALA A 338 8.44 3.91 -19.63
CA ALA A 338 9.23 3.55 -18.45
C ALA A 338 9.21 2.04 -18.17
N ILE A 339 8.05 1.39 -18.36
CA ILE A 339 7.92 -0.08 -18.24
C ILE A 339 8.86 -0.77 -19.24
N GLN A 340 8.94 -0.28 -20.47
CA GLN A 340 9.85 -0.83 -21.48
C GLN A 340 11.33 -0.60 -21.08
N GLU A 341 11.67 0.56 -20.51
CA GLU A 341 13.02 0.84 -20.02
C GLU A 341 13.41 -0.11 -18.88
N GLU A 342 12.49 -0.39 -17.95
CA GLU A 342 12.73 -1.32 -16.85
C GLU A 342 12.88 -2.77 -17.36
N TYR A 343 12.04 -3.16 -18.31
CA TYR A 343 12.12 -4.50 -18.94
C TYR A 343 13.46 -4.72 -19.66
N ASP A 344 13.95 -3.70 -20.36
CA ASP A 344 15.23 -3.76 -21.10
C ASP A 344 16.47 -3.86 -20.17
N LYS A 345 16.32 -3.63 -18.85
CA LYS A 345 17.39 -3.84 -17.85
C LYS A 345 17.59 -5.32 -17.50
N LEU A 346 16.59 -6.17 -17.72
CA LEU A 346 16.72 -7.59 -17.44
C LEU A 346 17.79 -8.21 -18.37
N PRO A 347 18.67 -9.06 -17.83
CA PRO A 347 19.65 -9.75 -18.66
C PRO A 347 18.93 -10.62 -19.71
N ASN A 348 19.50 -10.72 -20.92
CA ASN A 348 18.93 -11.59 -21.94
C ASN A 348 19.02 -13.05 -21.47
N SER A 349 17.89 -13.72 -21.40
CA SER A 349 17.76 -15.14 -21.09
C SER A 349 18.34 -16.04 -22.20
#